data_30240164c845d66e7b2b40028016a91a
#
_entry.id   30240164c845d66e7b2b40028016a91a
#
_cell.length_a   1.000
_cell.length_b   1.000
_cell.length_c   1.000
_cell.angle_alpha   90.00
_cell.angle_beta   90.00
_cell.angle_gamma   90.00
#
_symmetry.space_group_name_H-M   'P 1'
#
loop_
_entity.id
_entity.type
_entity.pdbx_description
1 polymer ?
#
loop_
_entity_poly.entity_id
_entity_poly.type
_entity_poly.pdbx_seq_one_letter_code
_entity_poly.pdbx_strand_id
1 'polypeptide(L)'
;MSKARTNLPQRLLEYSSIQDYSLYSHIDQAVWRYVMKISIPFFKKNAQESYLEGLRKVGIPIKNIPKIDEMDKKLDDFGWGAVSVKGFIPPIIFMEFLARKVLPVAVDIRTSNHITYTPAPDIIHEAAGHAPIIANKDYADYLCSYGEIAQKAIESKSDSKQYEVVRDLSISKDNPNINSKILKKIEHEFEMLSNQKIWLSEASELARMNWWTIEYGLIGNSFNQKIYGAGLLSSIAESVTCLKDTVKKIPISLDCINQDYNITKPQPQLFVTKSFKKLKSMLTDYSSTMAYVTGGKTAVEKAILSENTTTTVFDSGLQISGILSKCIYNKKGDPSYLNYFGKTQLCYDNSEIDGHGTTTHTDGYGAALGNVVPLNKSLYEL
;
A
#
# COMPACT_ATOMS: atom_id res chain seq x y z
N MET A 1 -2.14 -23.36 -8.57
CA MET A 1 -1.52 -22.27 -7.81
C MET A 1 -0.45 -21.67 -8.70
N SER A 2 -0.39 -20.35 -8.79
CA SER A 2 0.66 -19.64 -9.56
C SER A 2 2.04 -19.81 -8.94
N LYS A 3 3.10 -19.63 -9.74
CA LYS A 3 4.49 -19.66 -9.23
C LYS A 3 4.71 -18.54 -8.20
N ALA A 4 4.16 -17.35 -8.44
CA ALA A 4 4.29 -16.21 -7.53
C ALA A 4 3.71 -16.54 -6.14
N ARG A 5 2.50 -17.09 -6.08
CA ARG A 5 1.84 -17.49 -4.83
C ARG A 5 2.57 -18.64 -4.13
N THR A 6 3.11 -19.60 -4.86
CA THR A 6 3.84 -20.74 -4.29
C THR A 6 5.11 -20.29 -3.57
N ASN A 7 5.73 -19.19 -3.99
CA ASN A 7 6.96 -18.64 -3.43
C ASN A 7 6.74 -17.65 -2.27
N LEU A 8 5.51 -17.53 -1.77
CA LEU A 8 5.23 -16.64 -0.65
C LEU A 8 5.86 -17.20 0.64
N PRO A 9 6.50 -16.37 1.46
CA PRO A 9 6.99 -16.76 2.77
C PRO A 9 5.81 -17.04 3.72
N GLN A 10 6.00 -17.97 4.66
CA GLN A 10 4.96 -18.43 5.60
C GLN A 10 4.29 -17.28 6.34
N ARG A 11 5.03 -16.25 6.77
CA ARG A 11 4.49 -15.08 7.47
C ARG A 11 3.48 -14.26 6.64
N LEU A 12 3.58 -14.27 5.30
CA LEU A 12 2.56 -13.64 4.46
C LEU A 12 1.32 -14.52 4.30
N LEU A 13 1.47 -15.84 4.33
CA LEU A 13 0.34 -16.76 4.27
C LEU A 13 -0.58 -16.65 5.49
N GLU A 14 -0.10 -16.13 6.62
CA GLU A 14 -0.91 -15.85 7.81
C GLU A 14 -2.00 -14.79 7.55
N TYR A 15 -1.79 -13.91 6.57
CA TYR A 15 -2.80 -12.93 6.13
C TYR A 15 -3.75 -13.47 5.08
N SER A 16 -3.50 -14.68 4.57
CA SER A 16 -4.38 -15.31 3.60
C SER A 16 -5.63 -15.91 4.27
N SER A 17 -6.70 -15.98 3.51
CA SER A 17 -7.96 -16.61 3.94
C SER A 17 -8.47 -17.58 2.89
N ILE A 18 -9.46 -18.38 3.25
CA ILE A 18 -10.16 -19.25 2.29
C ILE A 18 -11.34 -18.45 1.73
N GLN A 19 -11.48 -18.41 0.41
CA GLN A 19 -12.70 -17.95 -0.23
C GLN A 19 -13.75 -19.09 -0.13
N ASP A 20 -14.60 -19.05 0.90
CA ASP A 20 -15.75 -19.94 0.94
C ASP A 20 -16.86 -19.42 0.04
N TYR A 21 -16.92 -19.97 -1.17
CA TYR A 21 -17.85 -19.50 -2.20
C TYR A 21 -19.32 -19.76 -1.83
N SER A 22 -19.61 -20.68 -0.90
CA SER A 22 -20.95 -21.00 -0.42
C SER A 22 -21.56 -19.88 0.45
N LEU A 23 -20.72 -19.00 0.98
CA LEU A 23 -21.15 -17.86 1.80
C LEU A 23 -21.73 -16.71 0.96
N TYR A 24 -21.46 -16.66 -0.35
CA TYR A 24 -22.03 -15.62 -1.20
C TYR A 24 -23.52 -15.85 -1.42
N SER A 25 -24.33 -14.92 -0.94
CA SER A 25 -25.77 -14.96 -1.10
C SER A 25 -26.22 -14.65 -2.54
N HIS A 26 -27.50 -14.87 -2.82
CA HIS A 26 -28.09 -14.45 -4.10
C HIS A 26 -28.02 -12.94 -4.34
N ILE A 27 -28.05 -12.15 -3.27
CA ILE A 27 -27.92 -10.69 -3.32
C ILE A 27 -26.48 -10.33 -3.71
N ASP A 28 -25.46 -10.94 -3.11
CA ASP A 28 -24.06 -10.70 -3.44
C ASP A 28 -23.78 -11.00 -4.92
N GLN A 29 -24.27 -12.12 -5.41
CA GLN A 29 -24.19 -12.45 -6.83
C GLN A 29 -24.94 -11.45 -7.73
N ALA A 30 -26.04 -10.87 -7.23
CA ALA A 30 -26.78 -9.84 -7.96
C ALA A 30 -26.04 -8.51 -7.97
N VAL A 31 -25.40 -8.11 -6.85
CA VAL A 31 -24.54 -6.91 -6.75
C VAL A 31 -23.40 -7.00 -7.76
N TRP A 32 -22.67 -8.11 -7.79
CA TRP A 32 -21.61 -8.34 -8.76
C TRP A 32 -22.11 -8.16 -10.20
N ARG A 33 -23.17 -8.89 -10.57
CA ARG A 33 -23.75 -8.83 -11.94
C ARG A 33 -24.19 -7.43 -12.32
N TYR A 34 -24.79 -6.70 -11.37
CA TYR A 34 -25.27 -5.35 -11.60
C TYR A 34 -24.11 -4.40 -11.91
N VAL A 35 -23.08 -4.41 -11.06
CA VAL A 35 -21.90 -3.55 -11.25
C VAL A 35 -21.24 -3.86 -12.59
N MET A 36 -20.98 -5.13 -12.89
CA MET A 36 -20.33 -5.53 -14.15
C MET A 36 -21.16 -5.17 -15.38
N LYS A 37 -22.48 -5.36 -15.34
CA LYS A 37 -23.37 -5.02 -16.45
C LYS A 37 -23.43 -3.53 -16.77
N ILE A 38 -23.39 -2.68 -15.76
CA ILE A 38 -23.40 -1.22 -15.94
C ILE A 38 -22.04 -0.71 -16.36
N SER A 39 -20.97 -1.21 -15.73
CA SER A 39 -19.62 -0.69 -15.91
C SER A 39 -19.00 -1.08 -17.27
N ILE A 40 -19.19 -2.30 -17.73
CA ILE A 40 -18.56 -2.79 -18.98
C ILE A 40 -18.90 -1.95 -20.22
N PRO A 41 -20.17 -1.63 -20.52
CA PRO A 41 -20.50 -0.77 -21.66
C PRO A 41 -19.86 0.62 -21.60
N PHE A 42 -19.76 1.18 -20.37
CA PHE A 42 -19.11 2.46 -20.13
C PHE A 42 -17.59 2.35 -20.34
N PHE A 43 -16.95 1.33 -19.77
CA PHE A 43 -15.50 1.12 -19.88
C PHE A 43 -15.02 0.76 -21.28
N LYS A 44 -15.91 0.22 -22.14
CA LYS A 44 -15.59 0.00 -23.55
C LYS A 44 -15.14 1.28 -24.26
N LYS A 45 -15.61 2.44 -23.82
CA LYS A 45 -15.26 3.74 -24.40
C LYS A 45 -14.26 4.52 -23.54
N ASN A 46 -14.25 4.30 -22.24
CA ASN A 46 -13.64 5.21 -21.29
C ASN A 46 -12.48 4.62 -20.49
N ALA A 47 -12.34 3.28 -20.43
CA ALA A 47 -11.20 2.66 -19.79
C ALA A 47 -9.98 2.59 -20.71
N GLN A 48 -8.81 2.37 -20.11
CA GLN A 48 -7.56 2.09 -20.82
C GLN A 48 -7.75 0.88 -21.77
N GLU A 49 -7.15 0.93 -22.94
CA GLU A 49 -7.46 0.02 -24.07
C GLU A 49 -7.35 -1.47 -23.73
N SER A 50 -6.38 -1.86 -22.88
CA SER A 50 -6.20 -3.27 -22.50
C SER A 50 -7.17 -3.76 -21.42
N TYR A 51 -7.98 -2.88 -20.79
CA TYR A 51 -8.79 -3.24 -19.63
C TYR A 51 -9.80 -4.37 -19.91
N LEU A 52 -10.61 -4.26 -20.96
CA LEU A 52 -11.63 -5.27 -21.25
C LEU A 52 -11.02 -6.61 -21.69
N GLU A 53 -9.92 -6.56 -22.42
CA GLU A 53 -9.17 -7.77 -22.76
C GLU A 53 -8.52 -8.36 -21.49
N GLY A 54 -8.03 -7.50 -20.61
CA GLY A 54 -7.51 -7.87 -19.29
C GLY A 54 -8.53 -8.63 -18.45
N LEU A 55 -9.77 -8.13 -18.34
CA LEU A 55 -10.86 -8.85 -17.65
C LEU A 55 -10.99 -10.30 -18.13
N ARG A 56 -10.96 -10.49 -19.45
CA ARG A 56 -11.06 -11.83 -20.07
C ARG A 56 -9.81 -12.68 -19.79
N LYS A 57 -8.62 -12.09 -19.94
CA LYS A 57 -7.33 -12.79 -19.78
C LYS A 57 -7.11 -13.25 -18.34
N VAL A 58 -7.46 -12.43 -17.35
CA VAL A 58 -7.32 -12.79 -15.92
C VAL A 58 -8.52 -13.57 -15.38
N GLY A 59 -9.48 -13.93 -16.25
CA GLY A 59 -10.57 -14.84 -15.91
C GLY A 59 -11.67 -14.23 -15.05
N ILE A 60 -11.95 -12.92 -15.18
CA ILE A 60 -13.01 -12.25 -14.42
C ILE A 60 -14.37 -12.46 -15.11
N PRO A 61 -15.29 -13.24 -14.51
CA PRO A 61 -16.60 -13.50 -15.09
C PRO A 61 -17.54 -12.30 -14.87
N ILE A 62 -18.45 -12.07 -15.84
CA ILE A 62 -19.46 -11.00 -15.72
C ILE A 62 -20.67 -11.45 -14.89
N LYS A 63 -20.99 -12.75 -14.92
CA LYS A 63 -22.26 -13.28 -14.41
C LYS A 63 -22.23 -13.67 -12.93
N ASN A 64 -21.08 -13.88 -12.36
CA ASN A 64 -20.90 -14.36 -11.00
C ASN A 64 -19.58 -13.84 -10.41
N ILE A 65 -19.51 -13.79 -9.09
CA ILE A 65 -18.29 -13.42 -8.36
C ILE A 65 -17.15 -14.36 -8.81
N PRO A 66 -15.93 -13.82 -9.06
CA PRO A 66 -14.81 -14.64 -9.49
C PRO A 66 -14.32 -15.56 -8.37
N LYS A 67 -13.81 -16.71 -8.75
CA LYS A 67 -13.04 -17.55 -7.85
C LYS A 67 -11.58 -17.12 -7.88
N ILE A 68 -11.08 -16.71 -6.73
CA ILE A 68 -9.72 -16.15 -6.61
C ILE A 68 -8.66 -17.16 -7.03
N ASP A 69 -8.86 -18.45 -6.75
CA ASP A 69 -7.96 -19.52 -7.21
C ASP A 69 -7.96 -19.71 -8.74
N GLU A 70 -9.04 -19.37 -9.43
CA GLU A 70 -9.08 -19.36 -10.90
C GLU A 70 -8.36 -18.13 -11.45
N MET A 71 -8.51 -16.95 -10.78
CA MET A 71 -7.75 -15.74 -11.09
C MET A 71 -6.24 -15.97 -10.89
N ASP A 72 -5.84 -16.58 -9.77
CA ASP A 72 -4.45 -16.92 -9.46
C ASP A 72 -3.80 -17.71 -10.61
N LYS A 73 -4.49 -18.75 -11.10
CA LYS A 73 -4.01 -19.56 -12.24
C LYS A 73 -3.87 -18.76 -13.53
N LYS A 74 -4.79 -17.80 -13.78
CA LYS A 74 -4.76 -16.97 -14.99
C LYS A 74 -3.73 -15.86 -14.93
N LEU A 75 -3.49 -15.32 -13.75
CA LEU A 75 -2.46 -14.31 -13.52
C LEU A 75 -1.04 -14.89 -13.67
N ASP A 76 -0.84 -16.21 -13.51
CA ASP A 76 0.45 -16.87 -13.75
C ASP A 76 0.96 -16.70 -15.18
N ASP A 77 0.06 -16.57 -16.19
CA ASP A 77 0.40 -16.26 -17.58
C ASP A 77 1.14 -14.89 -17.72
N PHE A 78 0.98 -14.00 -16.71
CA PHE A 78 1.63 -12.70 -16.63
C PHE A 78 2.75 -12.65 -15.59
N GLY A 79 3.09 -13.79 -15.00
CA GLY A 79 4.06 -13.91 -13.91
C GLY A 79 3.56 -13.33 -12.58
N TRP A 80 2.25 -13.21 -12.42
CA TRP A 80 1.57 -12.77 -11.21
C TRP A 80 0.76 -13.90 -10.59
N GLY A 81 0.34 -13.71 -9.34
CA GLY A 81 -0.61 -14.57 -8.66
C GLY A 81 -1.69 -13.76 -7.96
N ALA A 82 -2.63 -14.45 -7.34
CA ALA A 82 -3.61 -13.86 -6.46
C ALA A 82 -3.74 -14.68 -5.18
N VAL A 83 -4.04 -14.01 -4.08
CA VAL A 83 -4.32 -14.64 -2.80
C VAL A 83 -5.56 -14.02 -2.18
N SER A 84 -6.44 -14.86 -1.65
CA SER A 84 -7.62 -14.40 -0.93
C SER A 84 -7.22 -13.87 0.45
N VAL A 85 -7.76 -12.69 0.81
CA VAL A 85 -7.58 -12.07 2.12
C VAL A 85 -8.94 -11.71 2.70
N LYS A 86 -9.03 -11.59 4.02
CA LYS A 86 -10.26 -11.18 4.70
C LYS A 86 -10.05 -9.88 5.45
N GLY A 87 -10.97 -8.93 5.24
CA GLY A 87 -10.89 -7.62 5.86
C GLY A 87 -9.68 -6.81 5.41
N PHE A 88 -9.29 -5.86 6.26
CA PHE A 88 -8.13 -5.02 6.04
C PHE A 88 -6.84 -5.72 6.45
N ILE A 89 -5.87 -5.77 5.56
CA ILE A 89 -4.49 -6.16 5.88
C ILE A 89 -3.61 -4.91 6.01
N PRO A 90 -2.54 -4.93 6.84
CA PRO A 90 -1.66 -3.78 6.99
C PRO A 90 -1.09 -3.32 5.63
N PRO A 91 -0.98 -2.00 5.38
CA PRO A 91 -0.49 -1.47 4.10
C PRO A 91 0.88 -2.04 3.69
N ILE A 92 1.80 -2.16 4.63
CA ILE A 92 3.14 -2.73 4.37
C ILE A 92 3.06 -4.18 3.89
N ILE A 93 2.13 -4.98 4.42
CA ILE A 93 1.89 -6.37 4.01
C ILE A 93 1.30 -6.41 2.59
N PHE A 94 0.34 -5.51 2.30
CA PHE A 94 -0.22 -5.37 0.96
C PHE A 94 0.89 -5.03 -0.06
N MET A 95 1.78 -4.08 0.27
CA MET A 95 2.91 -3.70 -0.58
C MET A 95 3.90 -4.84 -0.78
N GLU A 96 4.15 -5.66 0.25
CA GLU A 96 5.01 -6.83 0.10
C GLU A 96 4.41 -7.90 -0.82
N PHE A 97 3.10 -8.12 -0.78
CA PHE A 97 2.44 -8.99 -1.75
C PHE A 97 2.65 -8.48 -3.18
N LEU A 98 2.45 -7.17 -3.42
CA LEU A 98 2.67 -6.57 -4.75
C LEU A 98 4.13 -6.69 -5.20
N ALA A 99 5.09 -6.48 -4.32
CA ALA A 99 6.52 -6.67 -4.58
C ALA A 99 6.85 -8.11 -5.04
N ARG A 100 6.09 -9.07 -4.54
CA ARG A 100 6.20 -10.49 -4.91
C ARG A 100 5.30 -10.89 -6.08
N LYS A 101 4.69 -9.91 -6.74
CA LYS A 101 3.76 -10.10 -7.87
C LYS A 101 2.55 -10.96 -7.50
N VAL A 102 2.05 -10.80 -6.29
CA VAL A 102 0.80 -11.42 -5.83
C VAL A 102 -0.19 -10.32 -5.51
N LEU A 103 -1.39 -10.39 -6.09
CA LEU A 103 -2.48 -9.48 -5.79
C LEU A 103 -3.30 -10.03 -4.61
N PRO A 104 -3.34 -9.36 -3.46
CA PRO A 104 -4.31 -9.68 -2.41
C PRO A 104 -5.71 -9.31 -2.89
N VAL A 105 -6.65 -10.23 -2.79
CA VAL A 105 -8.03 -10.03 -3.22
C VAL A 105 -8.96 -10.26 -2.03
N ALA A 106 -9.69 -9.23 -1.62
CA ALA A 106 -10.66 -9.34 -0.55
C ALA A 106 -11.75 -10.38 -0.92
N VAL A 107 -12.11 -11.24 0.04
CA VAL A 107 -13.23 -12.18 -0.14
C VAL A 107 -14.59 -11.53 0.10
N ASP A 108 -14.62 -10.41 0.81
CA ASP A 108 -15.84 -9.67 1.09
C ASP A 108 -16.35 -8.93 -0.16
N ILE A 109 -17.65 -8.71 -0.26
CA ILE A 109 -18.28 -7.92 -1.32
C ILE A 109 -19.17 -6.84 -0.68
N ARG A 110 -19.18 -5.65 -1.27
CA ARG A 110 -20.03 -4.54 -0.82
C ARG A 110 -21.50 -4.91 -0.78
N THR A 111 -22.21 -4.35 0.17
CA THR A 111 -23.66 -4.56 0.28
C THR A 111 -24.42 -3.83 -0.84
N SER A 112 -25.68 -4.20 -1.07
CA SER A 112 -26.56 -3.51 -2.03
C SER A 112 -26.75 -2.01 -1.74
N ASN A 113 -26.59 -1.58 -0.48
CA ASN A 113 -26.67 -0.18 -0.09
C ASN A 113 -25.44 0.63 -0.54
N HIS A 114 -24.31 -0.03 -0.75
CA HIS A 114 -23.04 0.59 -1.15
C HIS A 114 -22.67 0.28 -2.61
N ILE A 115 -23.64 -0.06 -3.46
CA ILE A 115 -23.39 -0.53 -4.82
C ILE A 115 -22.70 0.49 -5.72
N THR A 116 -22.94 1.78 -5.47
CA THR A 116 -22.33 2.87 -6.26
C THR A 116 -20.96 3.29 -5.75
N TYR A 117 -20.70 3.09 -4.45
CA TYR A 117 -19.46 3.43 -3.78
C TYR A 117 -19.30 2.54 -2.56
N THR A 118 -18.11 1.96 -2.35
CA THR A 118 -17.81 1.13 -1.17
C THR A 118 -16.93 1.88 -0.17
N PRO A 119 -17.22 1.79 1.14
CA PRO A 119 -16.37 2.39 2.16
C PRO A 119 -15.06 1.61 2.40
N ALA A 120 -14.98 0.37 1.91
CA ALA A 120 -13.82 -0.51 2.06
C ALA A 120 -13.52 -1.22 0.74
N PRO A 121 -12.24 -1.53 0.44
CA PRO A 121 -11.89 -2.41 -0.66
C PRO A 121 -12.61 -3.75 -0.54
N ASP A 122 -13.16 -4.22 -1.66
CA ASP A 122 -13.92 -5.46 -1.76
C ASP A 122 -13.50 -6.25 -2.99
N ILE A 123 -14.08 -7.43 -3.20
CA ILE A 123 -13.73 -8.27 -4.35
C ILE A 123 -14.00 -7.57 -5.70
N ILE A 124 -14.94 -6.63 -5.78
CA ILE A 124 -15.15 -5.84 -7.00
C ILE A 124 -13.97 -4.92 -7.24
N HIS A 125 -13.48 -4.27 -6.19
CA HIS A 125 -12.33 -3.38 -6.27
C HIS A 125 -11.06 -4.12 -6.72
N GLU A 126 -10.77 -5.25 -6.09
CA GLU A 126 -9.55 -5.99 -6.40
C GLU A 126 -9.64 -6.74 -7.73
N ALA A 127 -10.75 -7.47 -7.96
CA ALA A 127 -10.87 -8.31 -9.13
C ALA A 127 -11.27 -7.55 -10.41
N ALA A 128 -12.13 -6.53 -10.32
CA ALA A 128 -12.53 -5.75 -11.50
C ALA A 128 -11.75 -4.45 -11.66
N GLY A 129 -11.14 -3.91 -10.59
CA GLY A 129 -10.31 -2.72 -10.63
C GLY A 129 -8.85 -3.02 -10.94
N HIS A 130 -8.15 -3.74 -10.06
CA HIS A 130 -6.71 -3.97 -10.16
C HIS A 130 -6.33 -5.08 -11.15
N ALA A 131 -6.92 -6.27 -11.04
CA ALA A 131 -6.45 -7.44 -11.76
C ALA A 131 -6.43 -7.27 -13.30
N PRO A 132 -7.40 -6.65 -13.97
CA PRO A 132 -7.42 -6.56 -15.42
C PRO A 132 -6.25 -5.76 -16.01
N ILE A 133 -5.80 -4.71 -15.31
CA ILE A 133 -4.71 -3.85 -15.78
C ILE A 133 -3.36 -4.55 -15.63
N ILE A 134 -3.20 -5.54 -14.74
CA ILE A 134 -1.99 -6.35 -14.60
C ILE A 134 -1.64 -7.09 -15.91
N ALA A 135 -2.64 -7.37 -16.77
CA ALA A 135 -2.39 -7.91 -18.09
C ALA A 135 -1.59 -6.96 -19.02
N ASN A 136 -1.47 -5.67 -18.67
CA ASN A 136 -0.56 -4.74 -19.31
C ASN A 136 0.80 -4.79 -18.62
N LYS A 137 1.83 -5.22 -19.36
CA LYS A 137 3.18 -5.42 -18.80
C LYS A 137 3.77 -4.17 -18.17
N ASP A 138 3.66 -3.00 -18.81
CA ASP A 138 4.23 -1.76 -18.29
C ASP A 138 3.56 -1.33 -16.96
N TYR A 139 2.25 -1.59 -16.81
CA TYR A 139 1.55 -1.38 -15.55
C TYR A 139 1.95 -2.41 -14.49
N ALA A 140 2.00 -3.68 -14.84
CA ALA A 140 2.41 -4.75 -13.94
C ALA A 140 3.83 -4.52 -13.40
N ASP A 141 4.76 -4.06 -14.27
CA ASP A 141 6.12 -3.69 -13.87
C ASP A 141 6.14 -2.44 -12.95
N TYR A 142 5.25 -1.47 -13.18
CA TYR A 142 5.08 -0.31 -12.29
C TYR A 142 4.54 -0.74 -10.92
N LEU A 143 3.48 -1.55 -10.90
CA LEU A 143 2.83 -2.01 -9.66
C LEU A 143 3.80 -2.84 -8.79
N CYS A 144 4.56 -3.74 -9.40
CA CYS A 144 5.59 -4.51 -8.71
C CYS A 144 6.67 -3.60 -8.12
N SER A 145 7.23 -2.67 -8.92
CA SER A 145 8.24 -1.72 -8.46
C SER A 145 7.69 -0.81 -7.36
N TYR A 146 6.41 -0.45 -7.42
CA TYR A 146 5.74 0.31 -6.37
C TYR A 146 5.75 -0.47 -5.04
N GLY A 147 5.36 -1.75 -5.06
CA GLY A 147 5.42 -2.61 -3.88
C GLY A 147 6.85 -2.76 -3.32
N GLU A 148 7.84 -2.97 -4.19
CA GLU A 148 9.26 -3.11 -3.81
C GLU A 148 9.82 -1.86 -3.09
N ILE A 149 9.36 -0.69 -3.47
CA ILE A 149 9.78 0.59 -2.89
C ILE A 149 8.97 0.90 -1.63
N ALA A 150 7.65 0.76 -1.71
CA ALA A 150 6.75 1.15 -0.63
C ALA A 150 6.92 0.31 0.64
N GLN A 151 7.25 -0.98 0.53
CA GLN A 151 7.55 -1.82 1.69
C GLN A 151 8.80 -1.38 2.49
N LYS A 152 9.63 -0.48 1.93
CA LYS A 152 10.83 0.05 2.57
C LYS A 152 10.65 1.46 3.13
N ALA A 153 9.46 2.03 2.96
CA ALA A 153 9.16 3.38 3.40
C ALA A 153 9.13 3.47 4.93
N ILE A 154 9.67 4.55 5.44
CA ILE A 154 9.50 4.89 6.86
C ILE A 154 8.05 5.31 7.10
N GLU A 155 7.37 4.56 7.96
CA GLU A 155 6.03 4.84 8.44
C GLU A 155 6.11 5.57 9.79
N SER A 156 5.33 6.62 9.99
CA SER A 156 5.25 7.30 11.28
C SER A 156 4.24 6.64 12.21
N LYS A 157 4.38 6.87 13.51
CA LYS A 157 3.38 6.46 14.52
C LYS A 157 1.99 7.02 14.22
N SER A 158 1.94 8.22 13.63
CA SER A 158 0.69 8.84 13.21
C SER A 158 0.04 8.11 12.04
N ASP A 159 0.82 7.60 11.08
CA ASP A 159 0.29 6.85 9.94
C ASP A 159 -0.35 5.55 10.41
N SER A 160 0.34 4.82 11.31
CA SER A 160 -0.19 3.59 11.93
C SER A 160 -1.53 3.86 12.63
N LYS A 161 -1.60 4.96 13.40
CA LYS A 161 -2.84 5.34 14.08
C LYS A 161 -3.95 5.74 13.09
N GLN A 162 -3.62 6.48 12.05
CA GLN A 162 -4.57 6.86 11.00
C GLN A 162 -5.11 5.63 10.27
N TYR A 163 -4.25 4.67 9.96
CA TYR A 163 -4.67 3.39 9.36
C TYR A 163 -5.67 2.65 10.26
N GLU A 164 -5.40 2.54 11.57
CA GLU A 164 -6.31 1.88 12.52
C GLU A 164 -7.70 2.54 12.51
N VAL A 165 -7.74 3.86 12.59
CA VAL A 165 -9.02 4.61 12.60
C VAL A 165 -9.76 4.51 11.26
N VAL A 166 -9.06 4.55 10.12
CA VAL A 166 -9.66 4.36 8.80
C VAL A 166 -10.24 2.96 8.68
N ARG A 167 -9.50 1.93 9.13
CA ARG A 167 -9.98 0.54 9.15
C ARG A 167 -11.24 0.40 10.00
N ASP A 168 -11.21 0.92 11.22
CA ASP A 168 -12.34 0.82 12.15
C ASP A 168 -13.57 1.59 11.63
N LEU A 169 -13.36 2.74 10.99
CA LEU A 169 -14.41 3.50 10.33
C LEU A 169 -15.05 2.72 9.18
N SER A 170 -14.24 2.11 8.35
CA SER A 170 -14.70 1.35 7.18
C SER A 170 -15.49 0.11 7.61
N ILE A 171 -14.97 -0.68 8.55
CA ILE A 171 -15.68 -1.85 9.12
C ILE A 171 -16.98 -1.42 9.78
N SER A 172 -16.97 -0.29 10.51
CA SER A 172 -18.14 0.23 11.19
C SER A 172 -19.23 0.67 10.22
N LYS A 173 -18.88 1.34 9.13
CA LYS A 173 -19.83 1.79 8.10
C LYS A 173 -20.46 0.62 7.32
N ASP A 174 -19.75 -0.48 7.20
CA ASP A 174 -20.26 -1.68 6.51
C ASP A 174 -21.17 -2.55 7.42
N ASN A 175 -21.17 -2.30 8.73
CA ASN A 175 -22.00 -3.02 9.68
C ASN A 175 -23.37 -2.35 9.84
N PRO A 176 -24.48 -2.95 9.32
CA PRO A 176 -25.82 -2.38 9.40
C PRO A 176 -26.37 -2.24 10.83
N ASN A 177 -25.78 -2.96 11.80
CA ASN A 177 -26.21 -2.99 13.19
C ASN A 177 -25.30 -2.13 14.09
N ILE A 178 -24.43 -1.29 13.54
CA ILE A 178 -23.51 -0.46 14.33
C ILE A 178 -24.27 0.54 15.22
N ASN A 179 -23.82 0.69 16.44
CA ASN A 179 -24.34 1.72 17.32
C ASN A 179 -23.92 3.11 16.82
N SER A 180 -24.91 3.99 16.59
CA SER A 180 -24.67 5.34 16.06
C SER A 180 -23.74 6.20 16.92
N LYS A 181 -23.67 5.97 18.24
CA LYS A 181 -22.74 6.67 19.13
C LYS A 181 -21.29 6.21 18.90
N ILE A 182 -21.09 4.90 18.64
CA ILE A 182 -19.77 4.36 18.34
C ILE A 182 -19.30 4.89 17.00
N LEU A 183 -20.13 4.85 15.96
CA LEU A 183 -19.81 5.38 14.64
C LEU A 183 -19.39 6.86 14.71
N LYS A 184 -20.19 7.71 15.40
CA LYS A 184 -19.87 9.13 15.59
C LYS A 184 -18.55 9.36 16.31
N LYS A 185 -18.19 8.50 17.28
CA LYS A 185 -16.91 8.60 17.97
C LYS A 185 -15.74 8.33 17.02
N ILE A 186 -15.84 7.29 16.20
CA ILE A 186 -14.81 6.94 15.21
C ILE A 186 -14.71 8.04 14.13
N GLU A 187 -15.82 8.55 13.64
CA GLU A 187 -15.86 9.67 12.68
C GLU A 187 -15.19 10.92 13.24
N HIS A 188 -15.44 11.25 14.51
CA HIS A 188 -14.79 12.38 15.17
C HIS A 188 -13.28 12.15 15.33
N GLU A 189 -12.84 10.94 15.71
CA GLU A 189 -11.43 10.61 15.81
C GLU A 189 -10.73 10.70 14.45
N PHE A 190 -11.37 10.22 13.38
CA PHE A 190 -10.88 10.37 12.01
C PHE A 190 -10.72 11.84 11.61
N GLU A 191 -11.72 12.68 11.93
CA GLU A 191 -11.69 14.11 11.62
C GLU A 191 -10.58 14.83 12.38
N MET A 192 -10.39 14.51 13.66
CA MET A 192 -9.31 15.06 14.48
C MET A 192 -7.93 14.72 13.95
N LEU A 193 -7.69 13.46 13.57
CA LEU A 193 -6.42 13.02 12.98
C LEU A 193 -6.17 13.66 11.61
N SER A 194 -7.19 13.75 10.75
CA SER A 194 -7.08 14.36 9.43
C SER A 194 -6.73 15.86 9.46
N ASN A 195 -7.03 16.55 10.55
CA ASN A 195 -6.76 17.97 10.73
C ASN A 195 -5.44 18.27 11.45
N GLN A 196 -4.71 17.26 11.91
CA GLN A 196 -3.41 17.47 12.56
C GLN A 196 -2.34 17.79 11.52
N LYS A 197 -1.52 18.82 11.81
CA LYS A 197 -0.29 19.06 11.07
C LYS A 197 0.78 18.09 11.56
N ILE A 198 0.99 17.04 10.84
CA ILE A 198 1.92 15.96 11.14
C ILE A 198 3.10 16.03 10.17
N TRP A 199 4.27 15.58 10.59
CA TRP A 199 5.37 15.32 9.67
C TRP A 199 4.92 14.29 8.62
N LEU A 200 5.10 14.63 7.34
CA LEU A 200 4.75 13.76 6.23
C LEU A 200 5.84 12.69 6.06
N SER A 201 5.52 11.47 6.41
CA SER A 201 6.42 10.33 6.29
C SER A 201 6.53 9.85 4.84
N GLU A 202 7.54 9.04 4.54
CA GLU A 202 7.69 8.39 3.24
C GLU A 202 6.49 7.49 2.90
N ALA A 203 5.93 6.80 3.91
CA ALA A 203 4.72 6.00 3.73
C ALA A 203 3.51 6.85 3.35
N SER A 204 3.31 8.00 3.99
CA SER A 204 2.26 8.96 3.65
C SER A 204 2.43 9.56 2.25
N GLU A 205 3.66 9.93 1.87
CA GLU A 205 3.96 10.45 0.52
C GLU A 205 3.64 9.40 -0.56
N LEU A 206 4.05 8.17 -0.33
CA LEU A 206 3.73 7.05 -1.22
C LEU A 206 2.23 6.74 -1.21
N ALA A 207 1.53 6.78 -0.07
CA ALA A 207 0.08 6.59 -0.03
C ALA A 207 -0.65 7.61 -0.93
N ARG A 208 -0.21 8.89 -0.93
CA ARG A 208 -0.74 9.91 -1.85
C ARG A 208 -0.41 9.58 -3.31
N MET A 209 0.83 9.15 -3.61
CA MET A 209 1.19 8.70 -4.96
C MET A 209 0.34 7.51 -5.40
N ASN A 210 0.10 6.53 -4.54
CA ASN A 210 -0.78 5.39 -4.80
C ASN A 210 -2.18 5.86 -5.18
N TRP A 211 -2.75 6.74 -4.34
CA TRP A 211 -4.08 7.29 -4.56
C TRP A 211 -4.21 7.95 -5.93
N TRP A 212 -3.27 8.82 -6.28
CA TRP A 212 -3.31 9.60 -7.53
C TRP A 212 -2.87 8.82 -8.77
N THR A 213 -2.34 7.61 -8.61
CA THR A 213 -1.90 6.77 -9.73
C THR A 213 -2.65 5.46 -9.77
N ILE A 214 -2.38 4.54 -8.86
CA ILE A 214 -2.92 3.17 -8.89
C ILE A 214 -4.44 3.16 -8.67
N GLU A 215 -4.94 4.05 -7.79
CA GLU A 215 -6.36 4.08 -7.43
C GLU A 215 -7.20 5.00 -8.31
N TYR A 216 -6.74 6.23 -8.54
CA TYR A 216 -7.51 7.28 -9.22
C TYR A 216 -6.84 7.82 -10.48
N GLY A 217 -5.92 7.05 -11.05
CA GLY A 217 -5.14 7.47 -12.21
C GLY A 217 -5.91 7.48 -13.52
N LEU A 218 -5.61 8.49 -14.33
CA LEU A 218 -6.01 8.60 -15.73
C LEU A 218 -4.79 8.50 -16.64
N ILE A 219 -4.96 7.96 -17.85
CA ILE A 219 -3.91 7.85 -18.85
C ILE A 219 -4.35 8.51 -20.16
N GLY A 220 -3.45 9.21 -20.83
CA GLY A 220 -3.73 9.87 -22.12
C GLY A 220 -3.17 11.28 -22.17
N ASN A 221 -3.90 12.16 -22.86
CA ASN A 221 -3.55 13.57 -23.03
C ASN A 221 -4.72 14.47 -22.61
N SER A 222 -4.57 15.79 -22.76
CA SER A 222 -5.57 16.77 -22.33
C SER A 222 -6.95 16.61 -22.98
N PHE A 223 -7.06 15.93 -24.11
CA PHE A 223 -8.32 15.79 -24.87
C PHE A 223 -8.91 14.38 -24.83
N ASN A 224 -8.11 13.39 -24.51
CA ASN A 224 -8.55 11.99 -24.50
C ASN A 224 -7.92 11.25 -23.33
N GLN A 225 -8.59 11.31 -22.18
CA GLN A 225 -8.19 10.57 -20.97
C GLN A 225 -8.96 9.26 -20.90
N LYS A 226 -8.27 8.21 -20.47
CA LYS A 226 -8.83 6.88 -20.20
C LYS A 226 -8.59 6.52 -18.74
N ILE A 227 -9.53 5.79 -18.17
CA ILE A 227 -9.49 5.34 -16.78
C ILE A 227 -8.62 4.09 -16.70
N TYR A 228 -7.67 4.07 -15.76
CA TYR A 228 -6.94 2.85 -15.42
C TYR A 228 -6.89 2.62 -13.90
N GLY A 229 -7.15 3.64 -13.08
CA GLY A 229 -7.13 3.54 -11.62
C GLY A 229 -8.21 2.62 -11.11
N ALA A 230 -7.85 1.71 -10.18
CA ALA A 230 -8.72 0.65 -9.68
C ALA A 230 -9.93 1.20 -8.92
N GLY A 231 -9.76 2.24 -8.13
CA GLY A 231 -10.86 2.93 -7.44
C GLY A 231 -11.91 3.46 -8.42
N LEU A 232 -11.45 4.05 -9.53
CA LEU A 232 -12.36 4.51 -10.59
C LEU A 232 -13.01 3.35 -11.36
N LEU A 233 -12.26 2.27 -11.65
CA LEU A 233 -12.77 1.11 -12.38
C LEU A 233 -13.77 0.28 -11.57
N SER A 234 -13.78 0.40 -10.26
CA SER A 234 -14.66 -0.34 -9.35
C SER A 234 -15.83 0.48 -8.79
N SER A 235 -15.92 1.78 -9.13
CA SER A 235 -16.97 2.70 -8.66
C SER A 235 -17.84 3.18 -9.83
N ILE A 236 -19.12 2.83 -9.82
CA ILE A 236 -20.08 3.29 -10.84
C ILE A 236 -20.21 4.80 -10.87
N ALA A 237 -20.27 5.43 -9.69
CA ALA A 237 -20.49 6.88 -9.58
C ALA A 237 -19.25 7.67 -10.00
N GLU A 238 -18.08 7.28 -9.51
CA GLU A 238 -16.84 8.04 -9.74
C GLU A 238 -16.28 7.84 -11.14
N SER A 239 -16.45 6.65 -11.74
CA SER A 239 -16.03 6.40 -13.12
C SER A 239 -16.70 7.37 -14.11
N VAL A 240 -17.97 7.71 -13.88
CA VAL A 240 -18.69 8.69 -14.72
C VAL A 240 -18.29 10.12 -14.37
N THR A 241 -18.17 10.43 -13.08
CA THR A 241 -17.89 11.79 -12.61
C THR A 241 -16.47 12.22 -12.94
N CYS A 242 -15.50 11.32 -12.86
CA CYS A 242 -14.09 11.61 -13.08
C CYS A 242 -13.76 12.18 -14.47
N LEU A 243 -14.57 11.90 -15.48
CA LEU A 243 -14.37 12.40 -16.85
C LEU A 243 -15.06 13.74 -17.13
N LYS A 244 -15.89 14.26 -16.21
CA LYS A 244 -16.56 15.54 -16.37
C LYS A 244 -15.56 16.72 -16.34
N ASP A 245 -15.88 17.80 -17.00
CA ASP A 245 -15.07 19.04 -17.02
C ASP A 245 -14.96 19.70 -15.64
N THR A 246 -15.92 19.42 -14.75
CA THR A 246 -15.91 19.89 -13.36
C THR A 246 -14.78 19.30 -12.53
N VAL A 247 -14.21 18.17 -12.92
CA VAL A 247 -13.03 17.55 -12.27
C VAL A 247 -11.78 18.00 -12.99
N LYS A 248 -10.87 18.67 -12.28
CA LYS A 248 -9.62 19.16 -12.85
C LYS A 248 -8.69 17.99 -13.22
N LYS A 249 -8.13 17.97 -14.44
CA LYS A 249 -7.14 16.99 -14.90
C LYS A 249 -5.76 17.63 -14.89
N ILE A 250 -4.87 17.09 -14.07
CA ILE A 250 -3.52 17.63 -13.84
C ILE A 250 -2.51 16.63 -14.44
N PRO A 251 -1.56 17.07 -15.28
CA PRO A 251 -0.46 16.21 -15.67
C PRO A 251 0.27 15.66 -14.45
N ILE A 252 0.53 14.34 -14.41
CA ILE A 252 1.21 13.74 -13.27
C ILE A 252 2.65 14.23 -13.13
N SER A 253 3.02 14.62 -11.91
CA SER A 253 4.39 14.95 -11.48
C SER A 253 4.62 14.44 -10.08
N LEU A 254 5.85 14.52 -9.57
CA LEU A 254 6.15 14.20 -8.17
C LEU A 254 5.36 15.04 -7.16
N ASP A 255 4.87 16.21 -7.56
CA ASP A 255 4.05 17.07 -6.69
C ASP A 255 2.76 16.39 -6.21
N CYS A 256 2.36 15.27 -6.82
CA CYS A 256 1.22 14.50 -6.36
C CYS A 256 1.38 13.99 -4.93
N ILE A 257 2.62 13.79 -4.43
CA ILE A 257 2.88 13.40 -3.04
C ILE A 257 2.51 14.50 -2.03
N ASN A 258 2.43 15.75 -2.48
CA ASN A 258 2.03 16.90 -1.66
C ASN A 258 0.52 17.17 -1.71
N GLN A 259 -0.22 16.45 -2.56
CA GLN A 259 -1.65 16.63 -2.74
C GLN A 259 -2.45 15.69 -1.84
N ASP A 260 -3.17 16.25 -0.88
CA ASP A 260 -4.10 15.50 -0.04
C ASP A 260 -5.28 14.94 -0.83
N TYR A 261 -5.85 13.87 -0.32
CA TYR A 261 -7.05 13.24 -0.84
C TYR A 261 -8.07 12.96 0.27
N ASN A 262 -9.33 12.77 -0.10
CA ASN A 262 -10.40 12.46 0.83
C ASN A 262 -11.12 11.19 0.40
N ILE A 263 -11.00 10.12 1.18
CA ILE A 263 -11.59 8.81 0.89
C ILE A 263 -13.11 8.78 0.97
N THR A 264 -13.74 9.83 1.51
CA THR A 264 -15.20 9.87 1.74
C THR A 264 -15.97 10.74 0.74
N LYS A 265 -15.25 11.41 -0.18
CA LYS A 265 -15.83 12.37 -1.15
C LYS A 265 -15.25 12.15 -2.54
N PRO A 266 -16.03 12.46 -3.60
CA PRO A 266 -15.50 12.50 -4.96
C PRO A 266 -14.31 13.47 -5.06
N GLN A 267 -13.29 13.08 -5.85
CA GLN A 267 -12.08 13.88 -5.99
C GLN A 267 -12.31 15.09 -6.89
N PRO A 268 -11.96 16.33 -6.46
CA PRO A 268 -12.11 17.53 -7.28
C PRO A 268 -11.07 17.65 -8.39
N GLN A 269 -9.99 16.91 -8.28
CA GLN A 269 -8.93 16.82 -9.30
C GLN A 269 -8.48 15.37 -9.47
N LEU A 270 -7.91 15.07 -10.62
CA LEU A 270 -7.26 13.80 -10.92
C LEU A 270 -5.98 14.03 -11.71
N PHE A 271 -5.07 13.08 -11.63
CA PHE A 271 -3.78 13.15 -12.32
C PHE A 271 -3.78 12.27 -13.57
N VAL A 272 -3.18 12.79 -14.65
CA VAL A 272 -3.12 12.16 -15.96
C VAL A 272 -1.68 11.83 -16.30
N THR A 273 -1.40 10.54 -16.51
CA THR A 273 -0.10 10.10 -17.04
C THR A 273 -0.14 9.93 -18.55
N LYS A 274 1.00 10.15 -19.21
CA LYS A 274 1.15 9.84 -20.65
C LYS A 274 1.38 8.35 -20.91
N SER A 275 1.95 7.62 -19.93
CA SER A 275 2.23 6.19 -20.04
C SER A 275 2.58 5.61 -18.66
N PHE A 276 2.46 4.29 -18.51
CA PHE A 276 2.90 3.59 -17.29
C PHE A 276 4.42 3.65 -17.09
N LYS A 277 5.21 3.72 -18.17
CA LYS A 277 6.66 3.94 -18.09
C LYS A 277 7.01 5.28 -17.42
N LYS A 278 6.21 6.34 -17.65
CA LYS A 278 6.40 7.63 -16.96
C LYS A 278 6.15 7.51 -15.47
N LEU A 279 5.14 6.71 -15.05
CA LEU A 279 4.89 6.47 -13.61
C LEU A 279 6.08 5.74 -12.98
N LYS A 280 6.62 4.72 -13.65
CA LYS A 280 7.81 3.98 -13.16
C LYS A 280 9.03 4.88 -13.03
N SER A 281 9.29 5.75 -14.03
CA SER A 281 10.38 6.73 -13.94
C SER A 281 10.21 7.66 -12.75
N MET A 282 9.00 8.22 -12.58
CA MET A 282 8.69 9.11 -11.46
C MET A 282 8.86 8.44 -10.10
N LEU A 283 8.46 7.18 -9.99
CA LEU A 283 8.64 6.38 -8.78
C LEU A 283 10.13 6.12 -8.48
N THR A 284 10.94 5.87 -9.52
CA THR A 284 12.39 5.73 -9.40
C THR A 284 13.05 7.03 -8.93
N ASP A 285 12.63 8.17 -9.49
CA ASP A 285 13.11 9.48 -9.08
C ASP A 285 12.80 9.74 -7.60
N TYR A 286 11.57 9.44 -7.16
CA TYR A 286 11.17 9.54 -5.76
C TYR A 286 12.01 8.61 -4.86
N SER A 287 12.19 7.35 -5.24
CA SER A 287 12.90 6.35 -4.43
C SER A 287 14.34 6.76 -4.12
N SER A 288 14.97 7.55 -4.99
CA SER A 288 16.33 8.06 -4.78
C SER A 288 16.45 9.02 -3.58
N THR A 289 15.32 9.56 -3.10
CA THR A 289 15.24 10.47 -1.94
C THR A 289 14.89 9.77 -0.63
N MET A 290 14.53 8.48 -0.71
CA MET A 290 14.10 7.70 0.46
C MET A 290 15.27 7.32 1.36
N ALA A 291 14.96 7.15 2.64
CA ALA A 291 15.93 6.85 3.69
C ALA A 291 16.81 5.63 3.40
N TYR A 292 16.21 4.56 2.85
CA TYR A 292 16.96 3.33 2.55
C TYR A 292 17.98 3.48 1.41
N VAL A 293 17.86 4.53 0.59
CA VAL A 293 18.80 4.87 -0.48
C VAL A 293 19.79 5.92 -0.03
N THR A 294 19.31 6.99 0.62
CA THR A 294 20.16 8.11 1.03
C THR A 294 21.07 7.77 2.20
N GLY A 295 20.59 6.93 3.13
CA GLY A 295 21.36 6.57 4.32
C GLY A 295 21.78 7.77 5.18
N GLY A 296 22.74 7.53 6.09
CA GLY A 296 23.43 8.56 6.84
C GLY A 296 22.50 9.46 7.68
N LYS A 297 22.85 10.74 7.78
CA LYS A 297 22.13 11.73 8.60
C LYS A 297 20.66 11.86 8.19
N THR A 298 20.39 11.97 6.90
CA THR A 298 19.02 12.15 6.39
C THR A 298 18.09 11.00 6.77
N ALA A 299 18.56 9.76 6.62
CA ALA A 299 17.79 8.58 6.99
C ALA A 299 17.54 8.50 8.51
N VAL A 300 18.58 8.78 9.30
CA VAL A 300 18.50 8.80 10.76
C VAL A 300 17.49 9.86 11.26
N GLU A 301 17.50 11.06 10.67
CA GLU A 301 16.56 12.12 11.03
C GLU A 301 15.10 11.72 10.71
N LYS A 302 14.86 11.10 9.54
CA LYS A 302 13.53 10.57 9.20
C LYS A 302 13.08 9.47 10.17
N ALA A 303 14.00 8.56 10.53
CA ALA A 303 13.71 7.49 11.48
C ALA A 303 13.36 8.02 12.89
N ILE A 304 14.06 9.05 13.36
CA ILE A 304 13.73 9.72 14.64
C ILE A 304 12.36 10.40 14.56
N LEU A 305 12.08 11.14 13.48
CA LEU A 305 10.81 11.83 13.29
C LEU A 305 9.61 10.88 13.17
N SER A 306 9.84 9.65 12.77
CA SER A 306 8.77 8.65 12.64
C SER A 306 8.14 8.25 13.97
N GLU A 307 8.91 8.31 15.08
CA GLU A 307 8.49 7.79 16.41
C GLU A 307 7.94 6.36 16.34
N ASN A 308 8.36 5.59 15.33
CA ASN A 308 7.89 4.25 15.05
C ASN A 308 9.07 3.30 14.90
N THR A 309 8.79 1.99 14.86
CA THR A 309 9.81 0.97 14.63
C THR A 309 10.40 1.13 13.23
N THR A 310 11.71 1.29 13.18
CA THR A 310 12.49 1.30 11.93
C THR A 310 13.62 0.31 12.02
N THR A 311 14.07 -0.20 10.87
CA THR A 311 15.24 -1.09 10.79
C THR A 311 16.43 -0.34 10.23
N THR A 312 17.45 -0.16 11.04
CA THR A 312 18.75 0.35 10.58
C THR A 312 19.63 -0.80 10.10
N VAL A 313 20.09 -0.71 8.86
CA VAL A 313 21.02 -1.69 8.26
C VAL A 313 22.41 -1.09 8.21
N PHE A 314 23.38 -1.77 8.81
CA PHE A 314 24.78 -1.37 8.82
C PHE A 314 25.56 -2.00 7.66
N ASP A 315 26.68 -1.39 7.29
CA ASP A 315 27.57 -1.92 6.24
C ASP A 315 28.10 -3.34 6.56
N SER A 316 28.13 -3.71 7.84
CA SER A 316 28.47 -5.07 8.31
C SER A 316 27.38 -6.12 8.02
N GLY A 317 26.20 -5.70 7.60
CA GLY A 317 25.01 -6.56 7.49
C GLY A 317 24.21 -6.70 8.79
N LEU A 318 24.70 -6.18 9.92
CA LEU A 318 23.92 -6.12 11.16
C LEU A 318 22.69 -5.23 10.95
N GLN A 319 21.57 -5.66 11.47
CA GLN A 319 20.29 -4.93 11.43
C GLN A 319 19.81 -4.70 12.86
N ILE A 320 19.35 -3.49 13.15
CA ILE A 320 18.73 -3.16 14.43
C ILE A 320 17.33 -2.61 14.16
N SER A 321 16.32 -3.31 14.67
CA SER A 321 14.90 -2.93 14.56
C SER A 321 14.40 -2.44 15.90
N GLY A 322 13.91 -1.19 15.94
CA GLY A 322 13.41 -0.54 17.14
C GLY A 322 13.02 0.91 16.87
N ILE A 323 12.54 1.61 17.89
CA ILE A 323 12.22 3.04 17.82
C ILE A 323 13.50 3.84 18.01
N LEU A 324 14.05 4.43 16.95
CA LEU A 324 15.23 5.27 17.02
C LEU A 324 14.86 6.62 17.67
N SER A 325 15.37 6.86 18.88
CA SER A 325 15.02 8.04 19.68
C SER A 325 16.04 9.16 19.60
N LYS A 326 17.33 8.83 19.39
CA LYS A 326 18.43 9.80 19.39
C LYS A 326 19.60 9.33 18.56
N CYS A 327 20.29 10.29 17.95
CA CYS A 327 21.59 10.08 17.32
C CYS A 327 22.60 11.09 17.86
N ILE A 328 23.85 10.66 18.07
CA ILE A 328 25.00 11.54 18.27
C ILE A 328 25.77 11.58 16.98
N TYR A 329 26.10 12.78 16.53
CA TYR A 329 26.86 13.00 15.31
C TYR A 329 28.32 13.36 15.62
N ASN A 330 29.23 12.92 14.77
CA ASN A 330 30.64 13.31 14.84
C ASN A 330 30.83 14.78 14.35
N LYS A 331 32.07 15.27 14.41
CA LYS A 331 32.39 16.65 13.96
C LYS A 331 32.14 16.88 12.46
N LYS A 332 32.02 15.82 11.65
CA LYS A 332 31.72 15.90 10.21
C LYS A 332 30.22 15.84 9.92
N GLY A 333 29.39 15.60 10.96
CA GLY A 333 27.95 15.46 10.81
C GLY A 333 27.50 14.03 10.51
N ASP A 334 28.39 13.05 10.55
CA ASP A 334 28.02 11.65 10.36
C ASP A 334 27.49 11.05 11.66
N PRO A 335 26.49 10.13 11.62
CA PRO A 335 26.06 9.39 12.79
C PRO A 335 27.21 8.63 13.42
N SER A 336 27.39 8.73 14.75
CA SER A 336 28.42 8.04 15.51
C SER A 336 27.91 7.19 16.66
N TYR A 337 26.67 7.44 17.10
CA TYR A 337 25.97 6.63 18.10
C TYR A 337 24.47 6.73 17.87
N LEU A 338 23.78 5.59 17.88
CA LEU A 338 22.35 5.48 17.77
C LEU A 338 21.76 4.95 19.08
N ASN A 339 20.66 5.56 19.54
CA ASN A 339 19.94 5.13 20.72
C ASN A 339 18.52 4.73 20.37
N TYR A 340 18.18 3.47 20.60
CA TYR A 340 16.86 2.92 20.42
C TYR A 340 16.14 2.86 21.76
N PHE A 341 14.84 3.09 21.75
CA PHE A 341 13.98 3.08 22.92
C PHE A 341 12.95 1.95 22.85
N GLY A 342 12.65 1.34 24.00
CA GLY A 342 11.68 0.26 24.10
C GLY A 342 12.15 -1.04 23.41
N LYS A 343 11.21 -1.89 23.10
CA LYS A 343 11.50 -3.21 22.51
C LYS A 343 12.35 -3.09 21.24
N THR A 344 13.53 -3.66 21.29
CA THR A 344 14.51 -3.64 20.20
C THR A 344 15.00 -5.05 19.91
N GLN A 345 15.29 -5.36 18.67
CA GLN A 345 15.89 -6.64 18.27
C GLN A 345 17.06 -6.43 17.31
N LEU A 346 18.04 -7.33 17.36
CA LEU A 346 19.15 -7.39 16.45
C LEU A 346 18.95 -8.55 15.48
N CYS A 347 19.20 -8.28 14.20
CA CYS A 347 19.04 -9.25 13.14
C CYS A 347 20.27 -9.27 12.23
N TYR A 348 20.44 -10.38 11.54
CA TYR A 348 21.37 -10.53 10.43
C TYR A 348 20.65 -11.30 9.31
N ASP A 349 20.76 -10.83 8.08
CA ASP A 349 20.07 -11.40 6.91
C ASP A 349 18.55 -11.60 7.16
N ASN A 350 17.92 -10.60 7.76
CA ASN A 350 16.49 -10.55 8.13
C ASN A 350 16.03 -11.65 9.11
N SER A 351 16.96 -12.26 9.82
CA SER A 351 16.70 -13.23 10.88
C SER A 351 17.20 -12.72 12.21
N GLU A 352 16.43 -12.90 13.27
CA GLU A 352 16.84 -12.52 14.64
C GLU A 352 18.12 -13.27 15.03
N ILE A 353 19.06 -12.54 15.59
CA ILE A 353 20.28 -13.11 16.18
C ILE A 353 19.86 -13.76 17.51
N ASP A 354 20.22 -15.04 17.69
CA ASP A 354 19.88 -15.80 18.88
C ASP A 354 20.26 -15.07 20.18
N GLY A 355 19.30 -14.96 21.09
CA GLY A 355 19.45 -14.23 22.34
C GLY A 355 19.35 -12.68 22.24
N HIS A 356 19.09 -12.12 21.05
CA HIS A 356 19.00 -10.68 20.82
C HIS A 356 17.61 -10.21 20.36
N GLY A 357 16.57 -10.91 20.78
CA GLY A 357 15.19 -10.53 20.51
C GLY A 357 14.62 -9.43 21.43
N THR A 358 13.37 -9.06 21.16
CA THR A 358 12.65 -8.00 21.90
C THR A 358 12.43 -8.31 23.37
N THR A 359 12.54 -9.57 23.78
CA THR A 359 12.48 -9.99 25.19
C THR A 359 13.79 -9.74 25.95
N THR A 360 14.91 -9.72 25.23
CA THR A 360 16.24 -9.41 25.80
C THR A 360 16.45 -7.89 25.91
N HIS A 361 16.06 -7.16 24.86
CA HIS A 361 16.23 -5.72 24.78
C HIS A 361 14.88 -5.00 24.97
N THR A 362 14.28 -5.13 26.14
CA THR A 362 12.95 -4.56 26.47
C THR A 362 12.96 -3.05 26.59
N ASP A 363 14.07 -2.46 27.02
CA ASP A 363 14.17 -1.03 27.39
C ASP A 363 14.88 -0.20 26.31
N GLY A 364 15.48 -0.88 25.33
CA GLY A 364 16.19 -0.24 24.23
C GLY A 364 17.57 -0.83 23.98
N TYR A 365 18.28 -0.19 23.05
CA TYR A 365 19.62 -0.60 22.65
C TYR A 365 20.44 0.61 22.22
N GLY A 366 21.74 0.60 22.56
CA GLY A 366 22.69 1.62 22.14
C GLY A 366 23.75 1.05 21.20
N ALA A 367 23.90 1.64 20.03
CA ALA A 367 24.85 1.21 19.01
C ALA A 367 25.88 2.29 18.70
N ALA A 368 27.16 2.02 19.00
CA ALA A 368 28.27 2.85 18.54
C ALA A 368 28.58 2.52 17.05
N LEU A 369 28.83 3.56 16.25
CA LEU A 369 29.11 3.47 14.83
C LEU A 369 30.57 3.78 14.54
N GLY A 370 31.14 3.10 13.56
CA GLY A 370 32.52 3.28 13.10
C GLY A 370 33.37 2.05 13.25
N ASN A 371 34.59 2.12 12.75
CA ASN A 371 35.57 1.04 12.89
C ASN A 371 36.04 1.00 14.35
N VAL A 372 35.81 -0.12 15.01
CA VAL A 372 36.49 -0.44 16.26
C VAL A 372 37.96 -0.70 15.91
N VAL A 373 38.78 0.31 16.10
CA VAL A 373 40.25 0.10 16.05
C VAL A 373 40.58 -0.71 17.30
N PRO A 374 41.19 -1.91 17.15
CA PRO A 374 41.64 -2.65 18.31
C PRO A 374 42.60 -1.77 19.10
N LEU A 375 42.20 -1.42 20.33
CA LEU A 375 43.14 -0.80 21.27
C LEU A 375 44.18 -1.84 21.58
N ASN A 376 45.37 -1.73 20.96
CA ASN A 376 46.54 -2.56 21.30
C ASN A 376 47.13 -2.21 22.69
N LYS A 377 46.30 -1.53 23.51
CA LYS A 377 46.65 -1.16 24.90
C LYS A 377 45.67 -1.82 25.85
N SER A 378 46.25 -2.33 26.95
CA SER A 378 45.40 -2.87 28.02
C SER A 378 44.49 -1.77 28.57
N LEU A 379 43.29 -2.12 29.01
CA LEU A 379 42.33 -1.19 29.67
C LEU A 379 42.94 -0.48 30.91
N TYR A 380 44.10 -0.92 31.40
CA TYR A 380 44.83 -0.34 32.51
C TYR A 380 45.86 0.72 32.10
N GLU A 381 46.01 0.98 30.79
CA GLU A 381 46.90 2.02 30.25
C GLU A 381 46.14 3.26 29.74
N LEU A 382 44.83 3.31 29.98
CA LEU A 382 43.93 4.45 29.78
C LEU A 382 43.59 5.14 31.09
#